data_016a8e6147b47c520f538a531900d76d
#
_entry.id   016a8e6147b47c520f538a531900d76d
#
_cell.length_a   1.000
_cell.length_b   1.000
_cell.length_c   1.000
_cell.angle_alpha   90.00
_cell.angle_beta   90.00
_cell.angle_gamma   90.00
#
_symmetry.space_group_name_H-M   'P 1'
#
loop_
_entity.id
_entity.type
_entity.pdbx_description
1 polymer ?
#
loop_
_entity_poly.entity_id
_entity_poly.type
_entity_poly.pdbx_seq_one_letter_code
_entity_poly.pdbx_strand_id
1 'polypeptide(L)'
;MYDFKKFQTSSTIDLEGKTQLKKDDILDKELTIIDFSFARTCNGETSVIIFKETPDKFLFGGTVITHMLKDINDDPEAVKALKEEGLRVRFFNSTSRSGKDYVNVEIL
;
A
#
# COMPACT_ATOMS: atom_id res chain seq x y z
N MET A 1 11.41 -22.18 -20.81
CA MET A 1 11.37 -21.99 -19.35
C MET A 1 9.99 -21.51 -18.94
N TYR A 2 9.41 -22.13 -17.94
CA TYR A 2 8.09 -21.74 -17.46
C TYR A 2 8.16 -20.33 -16.80
N ASP A 3 7.20 -19.49 -17.12
CA ASP A 3 7.16 -18.13 -16.56
C ASP A 3 6.44 -18.12 -15.22
N PHE A 4 7.21 -18.15 -14.13
CA PHE A 4 6.67 -18.09 -12.78
C PHE A 4 6.26 -16.69 -12.35
N LYS A 5 6.59 -15.67 -13.11
CA LYS A 5 6.26 -14.28 -12.75
C LYS A 5 4.77 -14.05 -12.62
N LYS A 6 3.95 -14.78 -13.36
CA LYS A 6 2.49 -14.69 -13.26
C LYS A 6 1.95 -15.09 -11.89
N PHE A 7 2.74 -15.79 -11.07
CA PHE A 7 2.37 -16.18 -9.71
C PHE A 7 3.00 -15.31 -8.64
N GLN A 8 3.94 -14.46 -9.01
CA GLN A 8 4.73 -13.68 -8.06
C GLN A 8 3.89 -12.66 -7.32
N THR A 9 2.92 -12.09 -7.99
CA THR A 9 2.03 -11.08 -7.41
C THR A 9 0.72 -11.08 -8.19
N SER A 10 -0.38 -10.80 -7.50
CA SER A 10 -1.65 -10.49 -8.15
C SER A 10 -1.67 -9.05 -8.70
N SER A 11 -0.55 -8.36 -8.57
CA SER A 11 -0.41 -6.96 -8.92
C SER A 11 -0.31 -6.75 -10.44
N THR A 12 -1.04 -5.74 -10.92
CA THR A 12 -0.85 -5.20 -12.26
C THR A 12 0.11 -4.00 -12.25
N ILE A 13 0.62 -3.65 -11.08
CA ILE A 13 1.54 -2.52 -10.92
C ILE A 13 2.93 -2.94 -11.37
N ASP A 14 3.47 -2.19 -12.32
CA ASP A 14 4.85 -2.35 -12.78
C ASP A 14 5.77 -1.58 -11.83
N LEU A 15 6.62 -2.33 -11.13
CA LEU A 15 7.59 -1.76 -10.19
C LEU A 15 8.96 -1.52 -10.82
N GLU A 16 9.15 -1.91 -12.08
CA GLU A 16 10.41 -1.70 -12.77
C GLU A 16 10.71 -0.20 -12.88
N GLY A 17 11.91 0.18 -12.48
CA GLY A 17 12.33 1.59 -12.46
C GLY A 17 11.78 2.41 -11.30
N LYS A 18 10.95 1.81 -10.43
CA LYS A 18 10.41 2.52 -9.27
C LYS A 18 11.29 2.32 -8.04
N THR A 19 11.33 3.34 -7.17
CA THR A 19 12.09 3.31 -5.93
C THR A 19 11.17 3.03 -4.76
N GLN A 20 11.58 2.16 -3.85
CA GLN A 20 10.83 1.86 -2.64
C GLN A 20 10.87 3.02 -1.65
N LEU A 21 9.70 3.44 -1.18
CA LEU A 21 9.57 4.39 -0.08
C LEU A 21 9.88 3.70 1.25
N LYS A 22 10.53 4.44 2.14
CA LYS A 22 10.80 3.99 3.49
C LYS A 22 9.75 4.57 4.45
N LYS A 23 9.63 3.95 5.63
CA LYS A 23 8.74 4.40 6.68
C LYS A 23 8.90 5.90 6.98
N ASP A 24 10.14 6.37 7.10
CA ASP A 24 10.42 7.78 7.43
C ASP A 24 10.02 8.75 6.32
N ASP A 25 9.89 8.25 5.08
CA ASP A 25 9.47 9.07 3.94
C ASP A 25 7.98 9.40 3.96
N ILE A 26 7.19 8.65 4.71
CA ILE A 26 5.73 8.74 4.69
C ILE A 26 5.12 9.20 6.02
N LEU A 27 5.84 9.09 7.13
CA LEU A 27 5.30 9.45 8.45
C LEU A 27 4.92 10.92 8.52
N ASP A 28 3.74 11.20 9.08
CA ASP A 28 3.17 12.54 9.27
C ASP A 28 2.95 13.31 7.96
N LYS A 29 2.90 12.59 6.84
CA LYS A 29 2.63 13.17 5.53
C LYS A 29 1.26 12.77 5.02
N GLU A 30 0.59 13.71 4.37
CA GLU A 30 -0.64 13.47 3.64
C GLU A 30 -0.30 12.99 2.23
N LEU A 31 -0.78 11.81 1.87
CA LEU A 31 -0.53 11.19 0.57
C LEU A 31 -1.84 10.71 -0.03
N THR A 32 -1.88 10.66 -1.36
CA THR A 32 -3.06 10.20 -2.09
C THR A 32 -2.75 8.87 -2.77
N ILE A 33 -3.45 7.82 -2.36
CA ILE A 33 -3.33 6.50 -2.97
C ILE A 33 -4.09 6.51 -4.29
N ILE A 34 -3.41 6.21 -5.39
CA ILE A 34 -4.02 6.15 -6.72
C ILE A 34 -4.07 4.74 -7.29
N ASP A 35 -3.27 3.84 -6.72
CA ASP A 35 -3.29 2.43 -7.11
C ASP A 35 -2.70 1.59 -5.98
N PHE A 36 -3.13 0.34 -5.92
CA PHE A 36 -2.61 -0.61 -4.95
C PHE A 36 -2.77 -2.03 -5.46
N SER A 37 -1.98 -2.93 -4.86
CA SER A 37 -2.02 -4.34 -5.17
C SER A 37 -1.51 -5.14 -3.98
N PHE A 38 -1.63 -6.46 -4.05
CA PHE A 38 -1.16 -7.34 -3.00
C PHE A 38 -0.04 -8.23 -3.52
N ALA A 39 0.97 -8.46 -2.68
CA ALA A 39 2.08 -9.33 -2.98
C ALA A 39 2.34 -10.28 -1.81
N ARG A 40 2.82 -11.47 -2.09
CA ARG A 40 3.23 -12.40 -1.05
C ARG A 40 4.74 -12.31 -0.84
N THR A 41 5.11 -12.23 0.43
CA THR A 41 6.51 -12.25 0.86
C THR A 41 6.73 -13.46 1.79
N CYS A 42 7.98 -13.71 2.15
CA CYS A 42 8.31 -14.76 3.12
C CYS A 42 7.67 -14.53 4.49
N ASN A 43 7.29 -13.30 4.80
CA ASN A 43 6.63 -12.91 6.06
C ASN A 43 5.10 -12.85 5.94
N GLY A 44 4.54 -13.26 4.80
CA GLY A 44 3.11 -13.22 4.53
C GLY A 44 2.73 -12.25 3.44
N GLU A 45 1.45 -11.90 3.39
CA GLU A 45 0.91 -11.00 2.38
C GLU A 45 1.13 -9.55 2.78
N THR A 46 1.54 -8.75 1.80
CA THR A 46 1.70 -7.30 1.97
C THR A 46 1.01 -6.57 0.83
N SER A 47 0.86 -5.25 0.97
CA SER A 47 0.33 -4.40 -0.09
C SER A 47 1.45 -3.62 -0.77
N VAL A 48 1.25 -3.36 -2.06
CA VAL A 48 2.09 -2.45 -2.85
C VAL A 48 1.22 -1.23 -3.18
N ILE A 49 1.69 -0.05 -2.85
CA ILE A 49 0.89 1.17 -2.92
C ILE A 49 1.62 2.22 -3.75
N ILE A 50 0.89 2.84 -4.67
CA ILE A 50 1.38 3.94 -5.49
C ILE A 50 0.65 5.22 -5.07
N PHE A 51 1.40 6.28 -4.82
CA PHE A 51 0.86 7.60 -4.45
C PHE A 51 0.94 8.58 -5.61
N LYS A 52 -0.06 9.45 -5.68
CA LYS A 52 -0.10 10.52 -6.69
C LYS A 52 1.08 11.47 -6.57
N GLU A 53 1.50 11.76 -5.34
CA GLU A 53 2.60 12.68 -5.03
C GLU A 53 3.97 12.11 -5.43
N THR A 54 4.08 10.78 -5.49
CA THR A 54 5.33 10.10 -5.82
C THR A 54 5.09 8.95 -6.81
N PRO A 55 4.69 9.26 -8.06
CA PRO A 55 4.29 8.23 -9.03
C PRO A 55 5.42 7.31 -9.47
N ASP A 56 6.67 7.74 -9.30
CA ASP A 56 7.87 6.95 -9.60
C ASP A 56 8.35 6.10 -8.40
N LYS A 57 7.57 6.09 -7.32
CA LYS A 57 7.91 5.35 -6.09
C LYS A 57 6.76 4.45 -5.67
N PHE A 58 7.07 3.46 -4.85
CA PHE A 58 6.07 2.56 -4.29
C PHE A 58 6.35 2.32 -2.81
N LEU A 59 5.30 1.94 -2.07
CA LEU A 59 5.41 1.59 -0.66
C LEU A 59 4.94 0.15 -0.46
N PHE A 60 5.71 -0.64 0.29
CA PHE A 60 5.21 -1.88 0.85
C PHE A 60 4.43 -1.55 2.11
N GLY A 61 3.12 -1.81 2.10
CA GLY A 61 2.25 -1.52 3.22
C GLY A 61 2.47 -2.47 4.38
N GLY A 62 2.32 -1.96 5.61
CA GLY A 62 2.31 -2.77 6.81
C GLY A 62 0.96 -3.46 7.01
N THR A 63 0.79 -4.14 8.16
CA THR A 63 -0.41 -4.92 8.47
C THR A 63 -1.67 -4.07 8.44
N VAL A 64 -1.65 -2.90 9.07
CA VAL A 64 -2.84 -2.04 9.20
C VAL A 64 -3.35 -1.58 7.84
N ILE A 65 -2.46 -1.00 7.02
CA ILE A 65 -2.85 -0.49 5.70
C ILE A 65 -3.26 -1.64 4.77
N THR A 66 -2.61 -2.79 4.87
CA THR A 66 -2.96 -3.96 4.06
C THR A 66 -4.37 -4.45 4.37
N HIS A 67 -4.76 -4.51 5.64
CA HIS A 67 -6.12 -4.86 6.03
C HIS A 67 -7.15 -3.86 5.50
N MET A 68 -6.87 -2.57 5.61
CA MET A 68 -7.74 -1.53 5.09
C MET A 68 -7.93 -1.67 3.57
N LEU A 69 -6.83 -1.91 2.83
CA LEU A 69 -6.88 -2.07 1.38
C LEU A 69 -7.62 -3.35 0.96
N LYS A 70 -7.54 -4.42 1.76
CA LYS A 70 -8.33 -5.64 1.51
C LYS A 70 -9.82 -5.37 1.64
N ASP A 71 -10.22 -4.62 2.66
CA ASP A 71 -11.63 -4.25 2.85
C ASP A 71 -12.12 -3.39 1.67
N ILE A 72 -11.30 -2.44 1.22
CA ILE A 72 -11.61 -1.63 0.04
C ILE A 72 -11.71 -2.50 -1.21
N ASN A 73 -10.81 -3.45 -1.37
CA ASN A 73 -10.77 -4.35 -2.53
C ASN A 73 -12.03 -5.24 -2.63
N ASP A 74 -12.67 -5.53 -1.51
CA ASP A 74 -13.91 -6.30 -1.47
C ASP A 74 -15.12 -5.47 -1.91
N ASP A 75 -14.98 -4.15 -2.04
CA ASP A 75 -16.01 -3.23 -2.50
C ASP A 75 -15.61 -2.66 -3.86
N PRO A 76 -16.26 -3.14 -4.97
CA PRO A 76 -15.91 -2.67 -6.33
C PRO A 76 -16.10 -1.16 -6.53
N GLU A 77 -17.08 -0.56 -5.87
CA GLU A 77 -17.32 0.88 -5.97
C GLU A 77 -16.20 1.66 -5.28
N ALA A 78 -15.72 1.17 -4.15
CA ALA A 78 -14.62 1.79 -3.43
C ALA A 78 -13.32 1.71 -4.24
N VAL A 79 -13.04 0.56 -4.86
CA VAL A 79 -11.88 0.40 -5.74
C VAL A 79 -11.94 1.38 -6.90
N LYS A 80 -13.09 1.50 -7.53
CA LYS A 80 -13.29 2.42 -8.66
C LYS A 80 -13.06 3.86 -8.23
N ALA A 81 -13.64 4.28 -7.12
CA ALA A 81 -13.49 5.63 -6.59
C ALA A 81 -12.02 5.93 -6.26
N LEU A 82 -11.33 4.98 -5.64
CA LEU A 82 -9.92 5.15 -5.32
C LEU A 82 -9.08 5.36 -6.58
N LYS A 83 -9.29 4.57 -7.61
CA LYS A 83 -8.52 4.66 -8.85
C LYS A 83 -8.84 5.92 -9.66
N GLU A 84 -10.07 6.39 -9.61
CA GLU A 84 -10.50 7.58 -10.36
C GLU A 84 -10.19 8.89 -9.64
N GLU A 85 -10.40 8.94 -8.32
CA GLU A 85 -10.29 10.16 -7.52
C GLU A 85 -9.09 10.16 -6.58
N GLY A 86 -8.58 8.98 -6.26
CA GLY A 86 -7.56 8.81 -5.23
C GLY A 86 -8.16 8.72 -3.83
N LEU A 87 -7.43 8.08 -2.93
CA LEU A 87 -7.77 7.99 -1.53
C LEU A 87 -6.73 8.76 -0.71
N ARG A 88 -7.15 9.85 -0.11
CA ARG A 88 -6.25 10.68 0.68
C ARG A 88 -6.11 10.11 2.09
N VAL A 89 -4.87 9.89 2.50
CA VAL A 89 -4.55 9.29 3.79
C VAL A 89 -3.37 10.00 4.44
N ARG A 90 -3.23 9.82 5.74
CA ARG A 90 -2.07 10.27 6.50
C ARG A 90 -1.53 9.08 7.30
N PHE A 91 -0.25 8.82 7.18
CA PHE A 91 0.44 7.81 7.97
C PHE A 91 1.03 8.42 9.23
N PHE A 92 0.91 7.73 10.33
CA PHE A 92 1.45 8.18 11.60
C PHE A 92 1.92 7.00 12.44
N ASN A 93 2.80 7.28 13.39
CA ASN A 93 3.32 6.25 14.29
C ASN A 93 2.36 6.05 15.45
N SER A 94 2.07 4.80 15.78
CA SER A 94 1.24 4.40 16.91
C SER A 94 1.97 3.37 17.75
N THR A 95 1.55 3.22 19.00
CA THR A 95 2.10 2.22 19.91
C THR A 95 1.02 1.21 20.28
N SER A 96 1.31 -0.08 20.10
CA SER A 96 0.40 -1.15 20.49
C SER A 96 0.35 -1.34 22.01
N ARG A 97 -0.61 -2.12 22.48
CA ARG A 97 -0.72 -2.44 23.91
C ARG A 97 0.51 -3.14 24.47
N SER A 98 1.24 -3.87 23.62
CA SER A 98 2.48 -4.54 24.00
C SER A 98 3.70 -3.63 23.98
N GLY A 99 3.53 -2.33 23.66
CA GLY A 99 4.59 -1.36 23.61
C GLY A 99 5.38 -1.34 22.30
N LYS A 100 4.91 -2.03 21.27
CA LYS A 100 5.55 -2.02 19.94
C LYS A 100 5.02 -0.87 19.09
N ASP A 101 5.93 -0.15 18.47
CA ASP A 101 5.59 0.90 17.52
C ASP A 101 5.17 0.29 16.18
N TYR A 102 4.16 0.87 15.56
CA TYR A 102 3.71 0.47 14.23
C TYR A 102 3.18 1.68 13.46
N VAL A 103 3.18 1.57 12.14
CA VAL A 103 2.63 2.62 11.27
C VAL A 103 1.12 2.42 11.16
N ASN A 104 0.38 3.42 11.56
CA ASN A 104 -1.08 3.46 11.41
C ASN A 104 -1.45 4.40 10.26
N VAL A 105 -2.70 4.35 9.82
CA VAL A 105 -3.19 5.14 8.70
C VAL A 105 -4.54 5.75 9.05
N GLU A 106 -4.69 7.02 8.70
CA GLU A 106 -5.94 7.76 8.85
C GLU A 106 -6.47 8.14 7.48
N ILE A 107 -7.74 7.89 7.23
CA ILE A 107 -8.42 8.32 6.00
C ILE A 107 -8.87 9.77 6.22
N LEU A 108 -8.48 10.63 5.31
CA LEU A 108 -8.77 12.06 5.39
C LEU A 108 -10.08 12.44 4.67
#